data_3cb79293a421154652af83d8792a37c8
#
_entry.id   3cb79293a421154652af83d8792a37c8
#
_cell.length_a   1.000
_cell.length_b   1.000
_cell.length_c   1.000
_cell.angle_alpha   90.00
_cell.angle_beta   90.00
_cell.angle_gamma   90.00
#
_symmetry.space_group_name_H-M   'P 1'
#
loop_
_entity.id
_entity.type
_entity.pdbx_description
1 polymer ?
#
loop_
_entity_poly.entity_id
_entity_poly.type
_entity_poly.pdbx_seq_one_letter_code
_entity_poly.pdbx_strand_id
1 'polypeptide(L)'
;MKPFVTLCLILGVFVVKAQNTQVVKLKSSPMLGNYLVDKDDKTLYFFSNDADGKNNCSGGCVAAWPIFSGAVPTQGQLGNGLSASDFGSVTTSDGKSQITYKAWPLYYFSPKNVPEPPNTTSGEGAGNVWYVAKPDYTVMIVNNQLTGGDGKKYKGDYTEGEGKTPYLTDAKGRALYAFKNDKANKNNFTKEGAPSKAWIIYEADQIVVPSKLDKSLFGTIDVFGKKQLTYNGWPLYYFGQDEGVAGSNKGVSVPKPGIWPIAAKDIAAAPSE
;
A
#
# COMPACT_ATOMS: atom_id res chain seq x y z
N MET A 1 -80.96 11.49 -19.11
CA MET A 1 -79.80 12.04 -18.47
C MET A 1 -78.91 10.89 -18.00
N LYS A 2 -77.78 10.67 -18.65
CA LYS A 2 -76.76 9.64 -18.25
C LYS A 2 -75.67 10.29 -17.45
N PRO A 3 -75.24 9.75 -16.30
CA PRO A 3 -74.17 10.32 -15.55
C PRO A 3 -72.81 9.95 -16.16
N PHE A 4 -71.97 10.93 -16.39
CA PHE A 4 -70.51 10.77 -16.75
C PHE A 4 -69.77 10.42 -15.48
N VAL A 5 -69.17 9.23 -15.44
CA VAL A 5 -68.23 8.83 -14.39
C VAL A 5 -66.84 9.22 -14.85
N THR A 6 -66.27 10.23 -14.23
CA THR A 6 -64.88 10.66 -14.46
C THR A 6 -63.93 9.75 -13.65
N LEU A 7 -63.20 8.89 -14.36
CA LEU A 7 -62.16 8.02 -13.77
C LEU A 7 -60.87 8.84 -13.57
N CYS A 8 -60.56 9.23 -12.34
CA CYS A 8 -59.27 9.82 -11.99
C CYS A 8 -58.21 8.73 -11.93
N LEU A 9 -57.30 8.73 -12.92
CA LEU A 9 -56.10 7.89 -12.88
C LEU A 9 -55.07 8.54 -11.93
N ILE A 10 -54.86 7.94 -10.76
CA ILE A 10 -53.78 8.35 -9.84
C ILE A 10 -52.49 7.67 -10.34
N LEU A 11 -51.59 8.42 -11.00
CA LEU A 11 -50.24 7.99 -11.29
C LEU A 11 -49.42 7.95 -9.98
N GLY A 12 -49.28 6.78 -9.43
CA GLY A 12 -48.33 6.57 -8.31
C GLY A 12 -46.90 6.69 -8.79
N VAL A 13 -46.20 7.76 -8.37
CA VAL A 13 -44.77 7.89 -8.58
C VAL A 13 -44.07 6.92 -7.65
N PHE A 14 -43.63 5.77 -8.17
CA PHE A 14 -42.70 4.89 -7.44
C PHE A 14 -41.31 5.56 -7.37
N VAL A 15 -40.97 6.14 -6.25
CA VAL A 15 -39.59 6.56 -5.95
C VAL A 15 -38.82 5.26 -5.68
N VAL A 16 -38.14 4.74 -6.71
CA VAL A 16 -37.14 3.68 -6.55
C VAL A 16 -35.95 4.30 -5.82
N LYS A 17 -35.83 4.04 -4.52
CA LYS A 17 -34.58 4.33 -3.80
C LYS A 17 -33.51 3.47 -4.47
N ALA A 18 -32.56 4.10 -5.14
CA ALA A 18 -31.35 3.43 -5.60
C ALA A 18 -30.70 2.79 -4.38
N GLN A 19 -30.69 1.47 -4.31
CA GLN A 19 -29.94 0.74 -3.31
C GLN A 19 -28.46 1.10 -3.51
N ASN A 20 -27.79 1.51 -2.42
CA ASN A 20 -26.37 1.76 -2.44
C ASN A 20 -25.66 0.43 -2.76
N THR A 21 -25.23 0.27 -4.02
CA THR A 21 -24.57 -0.94 -4.51
C THR A 21 -23.08 -0.93 -4.27
N GLN A 22 -22.57 0.10 -3.58
CA GLN A 22 -21.14 0.23 -3.30
C GLN A 22 -20.66 -0.89 -2.39
N VAL A 23 -19.68 -1.65 -2.89
CA VAL A 23 -19.04 -2.78 -2.18
C VAL A 23 -17.86 -2.28 -1.34
N VAL A 24 -17.12 -1.26 -1.86
CA VAL A 24 -16.02 -0.58 -1.18
C VAL A 24 -16.21 0.92 -1.29
N LYS A 25 -16.00 1.63 -0.19
CA LYS A 25 -16.09 3.09 -0.12
C LYS A 25 -15.00 3.68 0.78
N LEU A 26 -14.85 4.99 0.76
CA LEU A 26 -13.93 5.71 1.65
C LEU A 26 -14.67 6.22 2.88
N LYS A 27 -14.00 6.11 4.02
CA LYS A 27 -14.28 6.85 5.23
C LYS A 27 -13.10 7.72 5.61
N SER A 28 -13.36 8.74 6.43
CA SER A 28 -12.32 9.64 6.92
C SER A 28 -12.36 9.71 8.44
N SER A 29 -11.19 9.78 9.06
CA SER A 29 -11.04 10.13 10.47
C SER A 29 -9.97 11.23 10.65
N PRO A 30 -10.04 12.02 11.73
CA PRO A 30 -9.05 13.08 11.99
C PRO A 30 -7.62 12.56 12.07
N MET A 31 -7.41 11.32 12.59
CA MET A 31 -6.08 10.75 12.81
C MET A 31 -5.52 10.04 11.57
N LEU A 32 -6.38 9.34 10.81
CA LEU A 32 -5.93 8.49 9.72
C LEU A 32 -6.18 9.10 8.33
N GLY A 33 -6.99 10.17 8.23
CA GLY A 33 -7.46 10.66 6.93
C GLY A 33 -8.40 9.65 6.28
N ASN A 34 -8.36 9.52 4.95
CA ASN A 34 -9.22 8.61 4.21
C ASN A 34 -8.72 7.16 4.27
N TYR A 35 -9.63 6.21 4.47
CA TYR A 35 -9.35 4.77 4.49
C TYR A 35 -10.53 3.98 3.89
N LEU A 36 -10.24 2.76 3.47
CA LEU A 36 -11.21 1.89 2.83
C LEU A 36 -12.08 1.18 3.86
N VAL A 37 -13.39 1.13 3.58
CA VAL A 37 -14.36 0.31 4.30
C VAL A 37 -15.23 -0.45 3.29
N ASP A 38 -15.84 -1.56 3.75
CA ASP A 38 -16.83 -2.28 2.97
C ASP A 38 -18.21 -1.58 2.98
N LYS A 39 -19.20 -2.21 2.35
CA LYS A 39 -20.59 -1.71 2.29
C LYS A 39 -21.25 -1.50 3.67
N ASP A 40 -20.81 -2.25 4.68
CA ASP A 40 -21.33 -2.24 6.05
C ASP A 40 -20.49 -1.38 7.00
N ASP A 41 -19.60 -0.52 6.44
CA ASP A 41 -18.68 0.36 7.19
C ASP A 41 -17.62 -0.38 8.01
N LYS A 42 -17.32 -1.62 7.70
CA LYS A 42 -16.20 -2.36 8.31
C LYS A 42 -14.89 -1.98 7.66
N THR A 43 -13.90 -1.69 8.47
CA THR A 43 -12.57 -1.25 8.01
C THR A 43 -11.83 -2.37 7.29
N LEU A 44 -11.16 -2.02 6.19
CA LEU A 44 -10.29 -2.90 5.43
C LEU A 44 -8.82 -2.59 5.73
N TYR A 45 -8.01 -3.64 5.83
CA TYR A 45 -6.62 -3.57 6.25
C TYR A 45 -5.66 -4.19 5.26
N PHE A 46 -4.41 -3.72 5.27
CA PHE A 46 -3.24 -4.31 4.61
C PHE A 46 -2.36 -5.04 5.62
N PHE A 47 -1.71 -6.09 5.16
CA PHE A 47 -0.70 -6.83 5.92
C PHE A 47 0.70 -6.58 5.32
N SER A 48 1.63 -6.04 6.10
CA SER A 48 3.01 -5.71 5.65
C SER A 48 3.79 -6.89 5.08
N ASN A 49 3.44 -8.11 5.47
CA ASN A 49 4.12 -9.29 4.97
C ASN A 49 3.61 -9.74 3.59
N ASP A 50 2.56 -9.09 3.05
CA ASP A 50 1.99 -9.37 1.74
C ASP A 50 2.65 -8.55 0.62
N ALA A 51 3.88 -8.08 0.85
CA ALA A 51 4.64 -7.23 -0.05
C ALA A 51 4.79 -7.77 -1.48
N ASP A 52 4.73 -9.09 -1.65
CA ASP A 52 4.79 -9.77 -2.95
C ASP A 52 3.41 -9.90 -3.63
N GLY A 53 2.39 -9.25 -3.08
CA GLY A 53 1.02 -9.31 -3.58
C GLY A 53 0.29 -10.62 -3.29
N LYS A 54 0.89 -11.51 -2.50
CA LYS A 54 0.28 -12.78 -2.10
C LYS A 54 -0.27 -12.71 -0.68
N ASN A 55 -1.24 -13.57 -0.38
CA ASN A 55 -1.71 -13.76 0.99
C ASN A 55 -0.69 -14.58 1.79
N ASN A 56 -0.02 -13.93 2.74
CA ASN A 56 0.94 -14.54 3.67
C ASN A 56 0.36 -14.69 5.09
N CYS A 57 -0.93 -14.39 5.29
CA CYS A 57 -1.65 -14.61 6.53
C CYS A 57 -2.22 -16.03 6.56
N SER A 58 -1.63 -16.92 7.36
CA SER A 58 -2.01 -18.33 7.46
C SER A 58 -2.11 -18.81 8.90
N GLY A 59 -2.69 -19.99 9.13
CA GLY A 59 -2.85 -20.57 10.47
C GLY A 59 -3.68 -19.67 11.39
N GLY A 60 -3.19 -19.39 12.58
CA GLY A 60 -3.88 -18.56 13.59
C GLY A 60 -4.08 -17.09 13.14
N CYS A 61 -3.33 -16.63 12.15
CA CYS A 61 -3.50 -15.30 11.56
C CYS A 61 -4.91 -15.13 10.97
N VAL A 62 -5.41 -16.12 10.24
CA VAL A 62 -6.69 -16.06 9.50
C VAL A 62 -7.88 -15.84 10.43
N ALA A 63 -7.82 -16.35 11.65
CA ALA A 63 -8.88 -16.20 12.63
C ALA A 63 -9.02 -14.75 13.12
N ALA A 64 -7.89 -14.07 13.32
CA ALA A 64 -7.86 -12.66 13.73
C ALA A 64 -8.00 -11.70 12.53
N TRP A 65 -7.62 -12.15 11.33
CA TRP A 65 -7.61 -11.35 10.11
C TRP A 65 -8.31 -12.08 8.96
N PRO A 66 -9.64 -12.15 8.99
CA PRO A 66 -10.41 -12.74 7.90
C PRO A 66 -10.19 -12.00 6.59
N ILE A 67 -10.13 -12.73 5.47
CA ILE A 67 -9.95 -12.13 4.14
C ILE A 67 -11.19 -11.34 3.71
N PHE A 68 -10.99 -10.23 2.99
CA PHE A 68 -12.03 -9.58 2.22
C PHE A 68 -12.19 -10.33 0.89
N SER A 69 -13.20 -11.20 0.82
CA SER A 69 -13.45 -12.11 -0.30
C SER A 69 -14.62 -11.64 -1.17
N GLY A 70 -14.63 -12.06 -2.43
CA GLY A 70 -15.72 -11.79 -3.36
C GLY A 70 -15.25 -11.59 -4.80
N ALA A 71 -16.13 -11.08 -5.63
CA ALA A 71 -15.80 -10.64 -6.97
C ALA A 71 -15.08 -9.28 -6.92
N VAL A 72 -14.11 -9.08 -7.83
CA VAL A 72 -13.44 -7.78 -8.00
C VAL A 72 -14.50 -6.72 -8.32
N PRO A 73 -14.57 -5.61 -7.55
CA PRO A 73 -15.63 -4.62 -7.74
C PRO A 73 -15.46 -3.87 -9.07
N THR A 74 -16.58 -3.64 -9.76
CA THR A 74 -16.65 -2.75 -10.91
C THR A 74 -16.71 -1.29 -10.48
N GLN A 75 -16.45 -0.33 -11.39
CA GLN A 75 -16.49 1.10 -11.07
C GLN A 75 -17.81 1.55 -10.45
N GLY A 76 -18.95 1.00 -10.89
CA GLY A 76 -20.28 1.32 -10.33
C GLY A 76 -20.52 0.81 -8.91
N GLN A 77 -19.64 -0.07 -8.41
CA GLN A 77 -19.69 -0.63 -7.06
C GLN A 77 -18.69 0.03 -6.10
N LEU A 78 -18.02 1.09 -6.53
CA LEU A 78 -17.02 1.82 -5.75
C LEU A 78 -17.53 3.19 -5.32
N GLY A 79 -17.15 3.59 -4.12
CA GLY A 79 -17.37 4.96 -3.64
C GLY A 79 -16.51 5.97 -4.39
N ASN A 80 -16.89 7.25 -4.29
CA ASN A 80 -16.16 8.35 -4.89
C ASN A 80 -14.69 8.36 -4.43
N GLY A 81 -13.77 8.64 -5.36
CA GLY A 81 -12.33 8.68 -5.09
C GLY A 81 -11.62 7.32 -5.21
N LEU A 82 -12.34 6.24 -5.57
CA LEU A 82 -11.78 4.93 -5.86
C LEU A 82 -11.86 4.62 -7.36
N SER A 83 -10.86 3.91 -7.89
CA SER A 83 -10.81 3.44 -9.28
C SER A 83 -10.82 1.91 -9.33
N ALA A 84 -11.64 1.33 -10.22
CA ALA A 84 -11.68 -0.11 -10.43
C ALA A 84 -10.33 -0.69 -10.88
N SER A 85 -9.50 0.11 -11.55
CA SER A 85 -8.14 -0.29 -11.97
C SER A 85 -7.18 -0.55 -10.80
N ASP A 86 -7.49 -0.06 -9.61
CA ASP A 86 -6.70 -0.31 -8.39
C ASP A 86 -7.08 -1.63 -7.70
N PHE A 87 -8.18 -2.26 -8.11
CA PHE A 87 -8.67 -3.50 -7.53
C PHE A 87 -8.33 -4.71 -8.38
N GLY A 88 -8.06 -5.81 -7.72
CA GLY A 88 -7.78 -7.11 -8.31
C GLY A 88 -8.14 -8.23 -7.36
N SER A 89 -7.62 -9.43 -7.60
CA SER A 89 -7.78 -10.55 -6.69
C SER A 89 -6.54 -11.44 -6.66
N VAL A 90 -6.36 -12.14 -5.55
CA VAL A 90 -5.35 -13.19 -5.36
C VAL A 90 -6.05 -14.44 -4.84
N THR A 91 -5.53 -15.60 -5.23
CA THR A 91 -6.01 -16.88 -4.70
C THR A 91 -5.21 -17.23 -3.43
N THR A 92 -5.91 -17.44 -2.33
CA THR A 92 -5.32 -17.89 -1.07
C THR A 92 -4.87 -19.35 -1.13
N SER A 93 -4.08 -19.81 -0.19
CA SER A 93 -3.59 -21.21 -0.14
C SER A 93 -4.72 -22.24 0.01
N ASP A 94 -5.88 -21.86 0.54
CA ASP A 94 -7.09 -22.68 0.62
C ASP A 94 -8.06 -22.51 -0.55
N GLY A 95 -7.59 -21.87 -1.64
CA GLY A 95 -8.32 -21.75 -2.91
C GLY A 95 -9.39 -20.67 -2.96
N LYS A 96 -9.48 -19.79 -1.96
CA LYS A 96 -10.46 -18.70 -1.94
C LYS A 96 -9.97 -17.49 -2.74
N SER A 97 -10.88 -16.76 -3.37
CA SER A 97 -10.60 -15.48 -4.01
C SER A 97 -10.62 -14.37 -2.96
N GLN A 98 -9.51 -13.67 -2.80
CA GLN A 98 -9.37 -12.50 -1.93
C GLN A 98 -9.20 -11.26 -2.78
N ILE A 99 -9.97 -10.20 -2.49
CA ILE A 99 -9.86 -8.92 -3.19
C ILE A 99 -8.56 -8.22 -2.78
N THR A 100 -7.90 -7.59 -3.75
CA THR A 100 -6.72 -6.74 -3.53
C THR A 100 -7.03 -5.30 -3.88
N TYR A 101 -6.31 -4.36 -3.26
CA TYR A 101 -6.28 -2.94 -3.59
C TYR A 101 -4.82 -2.49 -3.77
N LYS A 102 -4.48 -1.90 -4.93
CA LYS A 102 -3.10 -1.55 -5.31
C LYS A 102 -2.11 -2.71 -5.14
N ALA A 103 -2.55 -3.90 -5.52
CA ALA A 103 -1.87 -5.19 -5.38
C ALA A 103 -1.75 -5.74 -3.94
N TRP A 104 -2.27 -5.06 -2.92
CA TRP A 104 -2.30 -5.56 -1.56
C TRP A 104 -3.57 -6.35 -1.26
N PRO A 105 -3.48 -7.60 -0.76
CA PRO A 105 -4.63 -8.34 -0.23
C PRO A 105 -5.33 -7.57 0.89
N LEU A 106 -6.66 -7.58 0.88
CA LEU A 106 -7.48 -6.87 1.86
C LEU A 106 -8.06 -7.81 2.91
N TYR A 107 -8.06 -7.35 4.15
CA TYR A 107 -8.50 -8.10 5.31
C TYR A 107 -9.46 -7.30 6.18
N TYR A 108 -10.25 -8.02 6.98
CA TYR A 108 -10.94 -7.50 8.14
C TYR A 108 -10.12 -7.73 9.41
N PHE A 109 -10.50 -7.08 10.50
CA PHE A 109 -9.98 -7.37 11.82
C PHE A 109 -11.04 -8.04 12.71
N SER A 110 -10.67 -9.13 13.39
CA SER A 110 -11.57 -9.95 14.21
C SER A 110 -10.83 -10.46 15.46
N PRO A 111 -10.47 -9.56 16.39
CA PRO A 111 -9.74 -9.95 17.59
C PRO A 111 -10.56 -10.96 18.42
N LYS A 112 -9.90 -12.04 18.85
CA LYS A 112 -10.55 -13.13 19.61
C LYS A 112 -11.77 -13.73 18.89
N ASN A 113 -11.74 -13.77 17.56
CA ASN A 113 -12.84 -14.24 16.69
C ASN A 113 -14.13 -13.40 16.80
N VAL A 114 -14.06 -12.18 17.30
CA VAL A 114 -15.17 -11.22 17.32
C VAL A 114 -14.90 -10.15 16.27
N PRO A 115 -15.75 -10.03 15.23
CA PRO A 115 -15.56 -9.02 14.20
C PRO A 115 -15.50 -7.61 14.79
N GLU A 116 -14.55 -6.82 14.31
CA GLU A 116 -14.46 -5.41 14.64
C GLU A 116 -15.78 -4.70 14.30
N PRO A 117 -16.32 -3.86 15.21
CA PRO A 117 -17.53 -3.09 14.92
C PRO A 117 -17.35 -2.15 13.73
N PRO A 118 -18.41 -1.86 12.94
CA PRO A 118 -18.38 -0.82 11.93
C PRO A 118 -17.88 0.52 12.49
N ASN A 119 -17.21 1.31 11.65
CA ASN A 119 -16.70 2.64 12.00
C ASN A 119 -15.59 2.66 13.06
N THR A 120 -14.93 1.53 13.30
CA THR A 120 -13.74 1.44 14.17
C THR A 120 -12.51 1.06 13.36
N THR A 121 -11.33 1.35 13.90
CA THR A 121 -10.03 1.09 13.28
C THR A 121 -9.06 0.48 14.29
N SER A 122 -9.55 -0.41 15.17
CA SER A 122 -8.77 -0.95 16.28
C SER A 122 -7.67 -1.92 15.85
N GLY A 123 -7.70 -2.38 14.59
CA GLY A 123 -6.62 -3.14 13.98
C GLY A 123 -5.43 -2.30 13.52
N GLU A 124 -5.55 -0.95 13.50
CA GLU A 124 -4.47 -0.08 13.03
C GLU A 124 -3.22 -0.18 13.87
N GLY A 125 -2.09 -0.46 13.22
CA GLY A 125 -0.79 -0.63 13.85
C GLY A 125 -0.62 -1.94 14.64
N ALA A 126 -1.56 -2.88 14.55
CA ALA A 126 -1.47 -4.16 15.25
C ALA A 126 -0.19 -4.91 14.85
N GLY A 127 0.58 -5.35 15.84
CA GLY A 127 1.85 -6.05 15.64
C GLY A 127 2.89 -5.28 14.82
N ASN A 128 2.70 -3.99 14.57
CA ASN A 128 3.50 -3.15 13.67
C ASN A 128 3.54 -3.65 12.20
N VAL A 129 2.56 -4.45 11.82
CA VAL A 129 2.47 -5.06 10.47
C VAL A 129 1.09 -4.94 9.82
N TRP A 130 0.08 -4.45 10.54
CA TRP A 130 -1.27 -4.27 10.04
C TRP A 130 -1.65 -2.79 10.00
N TYR A 131 -2.16 -2.34 8.89
CA TYR A 131 -2.51 -0.92 8.67
C TYR A 131 -3.82 -0.81 7.91
N VAL A 132 -4.64 0.20 8.22
CA VAL A 132 -5.84 0.46 7.41
C VAL A 132 -5.46 0.63 5.94
N ALA A 133 -6.26 0.10 5.05
CA ALA A 133 -6.06 0.30 3.61
C ALA A 133 -6.42 1.75 3.24
N LYS A 134 -5.48 2.49 2.64
CA LYS A 134 -5.66 3.91 2.27
C LYS A 134 -5.41 4.13 0.79
N PRO A 135 -6.15 5.08 0.17
CA PRO A 135 -5.94 5.40 -1.24
C PRO A 135 -4.67 6.23 -1.49
N ASP A 136 -4.19 6.92 -0.47
CA ASP A 136 -3.21 8.01 -0.56
C ASP A 136 -1.86 7.71 0.08
N TYR A 137 -1.58 6.47 0.49
CA TYR A 137 -0.23 6.14 0.96
C TYR A 137 0.83 6.51 -0.08
N THR A 138 1.83 7.26 0.36
CA THR A 138 3.05 7.50 -0.40
C THR A 138 4.03 6.36 -0.20
N VAL A 139 4.18 5.92 1.03
CA VAL A 139 5.12 4.88 1.44
C VAL A 139 4.38 3.80 2.22
N MET A 140 4.77 2.56 2.02
CA MET A 140 4.40 1.41 2.85
C MET A 140 5.64 0.83 3.51
N ILE A 141 5.44 0.07 4.58
CA ILE A 141 6.49 -0.73 5.19
C ILE A 141 6.20 -2.20 4.95
N VAL A 142 7.22 -2.94 4.60
CA VAL A 142 7.17 -4.39 4.40
C VAL A 142 8.22 -5.08 5.25
N ASN A 143 8.01 -6.36 5.54
CA ASN A 143 8.98 -7.19 6.26
C ASN A 143 9.22 -8.45 5.47
N ASN A 144 10.24 -8.46 4.62
CA ASN A 144 10.47 -9.54 3.65
C ASN A 144 11.95 -9.92 3.54
N GLN A 145 12.21 -11.11 2.94
CA GLN A 145 13.54 -11.55 2.57
C GLN A 145 14.11 -10.66 1.47
N LEU A 146 15.35 -10.21 1.62
CA LEU A 146 16.08 -9.56 0.54
C LEU A 146 16.67 -10.63 -0.41
N THR A 147 16.36 -10.50 -1.71
CA THR A 147 16.88 -11.41 -2.75
C THR A 147 17.49 -10.56 -3.87
N GLY A 148 18.79 -10.62 -3.99
CA GLY A 148 19.54 -9.85 -4.97
C GLY A 148 19.27 -10.26 -6.42
N GLY A 149 19.68 -9.42 -7.36
CA GLY A 149 19.65 -9.73 -8.80
C GLY A 149 20.55 -10.89 -9.19
N ASP A 150 21.49 -11.25 -8.33
CA ASP A 150 22.37 -12.44 -8.42
C ASP A 150 21.68 -13.73 -7.93
N GLY A 151 20.42 -13.66 -7.48
CA GLY A 151 19.64 -14.78 -6.95
C GLY A 151 19.96 -15.18 -5.52
N LYS A 152 20.92 -14.53 -4.86
CA LYS A 152 21.28 -14.82 -3.47
C LYS A 152 20.35 -14.13 -2.49
N LYS A 153 20.19 -14.73 -1.30
CA LYS A 153 19.45 -14.17 -0.18
C LYS A 153 20.40 -13.38 0.71
N TYR A 154 19.93 -12.22 1.19
CA TYR A 154 20.69 -11.32 2.05
C TYR A 154 19.90 -10.98 3.31
N LYS A 155 20.63 -10.78 4.41
CA LYS A 155 20.11 -10.19 5.64
C LYS A 155 20.13 -8.65 5.53
N GLY A 156 19.57 -7.95 6.52
CA GLY A 156 19.56 -6.48 6.54
C GLY A 156 20.93 -5.81 6.58
N ASP A 157 21.97 -6.53 7.01
CA ASP A 157 23.38 -6.10 7.00
C ASP A 157 24.12 -6.47 5.69
N TYR A 158 23.41 -6.99 4.70
CA TYR A 158 23.92 -7.46 3.40
C TYR A 158 24.85 -8.67 3.46
N THR A 159 24.96 -9.37 4.58
CA THR A 159 25.56 -10.71 4.61
C THR A 159 24.64 -11.73 3.95
N GLU A 160 25.22 -12.69 3.23
CA GLU A 160 24.44 -13.77 2.61
C GLU A 160 23.74 -14.61 3.69
N GLY A 161 22.46 -14.92 3.47
CA GLY A 161 21.67 -15.75 4.36
C GLY A 161 20.20 -15.38 4.40
N GLU A 162 19.43 -16.21 5.09
CA GLU A 162 18.00 -16.01 5.29
C GLU A 162 17.72 -15.07 6.47
N GLY A 163 16.68 -14.23 6.32
CA GLY A 163 16.21 -13.31 7.34
C GLY A 163 15.33 -12.24 6.74
N LYS A 164 14.24 -11.90 7.43
CA LYS A 164 13.37 -10.81 7.00
C LYS A 164 13.93 -9.48 7.44
N THR A 165 13.84 -8.49 6.57
CA THR A 165 14.26 -7.10 6.83
C THR A 165 13.05 -6.19 6.67
N PRO A 166 12.73 -5.33 7.66
CA PRO A 166 11.73 -4.28 7.50
C PRO A 166 12.28 -3.16 6.61
N TYR A 167 11.62 -2.86 5.47
CA TYR A 167 12.05 -1.81 4.55
C TYR A 167 10.86 -1.07 3.93
N LEU A 168 11.14 0.06 3.33
CA LEU A 168 10.16 0.93 2.71
C LEU A 168 9.90 0.51 1.25
N THR A 169 8.64 0.61 0.87
CA THR A 169 8.16 0.50 -0.50
C THR A 169 7.27 1.69 -0.84
N ASP A 170 6.94 1.87 -2.09
CA ASP A 170 5.82 2.74 -2.45
C ASP A 170 4.47 2.09 -2.12
N ALA A 171 3.37 2.79 -2.46
CA ALA A 171 2.00 2.34 -2.22
C ALA A 171 1.63 1.04 -2.95
N LYS A 172 2.41 0.59 -3.93
CA LYS A 172 2.20 -0.64 -4.72
C LYS A 172 3.16 -1.77 -4.33
N GLY A 173 3.91 -1.63 -3.25
CA GLY A 173 4.85 -2.65 -2.79
C GLY A 173 6.18 -2.69 -3.56
N ARG A 174 6.49 -1.67 -4.39
CA ARG A 174 7.77 -1.58 -5.10
C ARG A 174 8.86 -1.10 -4.14
N ALA A 175 9.98 -1.81 -4.05
CA ALA A 175 11.06 -1.51 -3.13
C ALA A 175 11.69 -0.14 -3.39
N LEU A 176 12.05 0.54 -2.30
CA LEU A 176 12.77 1.81 -2.32
C LEU A 176 14.21 1.61 -1.82
N TYR A 177 15.14 2.32 -2.43
CA TYR A 177 16.58 2.22 -2.17
C TYR A 177 17.16 3.60 -1.88
N ALA A 178 18.30 3.60 -1.18
CA ALA A 178 19.17 4.74 -1.03
C ALA A 178 20.47 4.53 -1.82
N PHE A 179 21.24 5.57 -2.06
CA PHE A 179 22.57 5.47 -2.66
C PHE A 179 23.65 5.80 -1.62
N LYS A 180 24.61 4.90 -1.43
CA LYS A 180 25.65 5.03 -0.40
C LYS A 180 26.44 6.35 -0.46
N ASN A 181 26.63 6.92 -1.66
CA ASN A 181 27.40 8.15 -1.84
C ASN A 181 26.55 9.42 -1.81
N ASP A 182 25.23 9.30 -1.61
CA ASP A 182 24.39 10.46 -1.32
C ASP A 182 24.70 11.03 0.07
N LYS A 183 24.30 12.27 0.29
CA LYS A 183 24.41 12.98 1.54
C LYS A 183 23.05 13.38 2.06
N ALA A 184 23.00 13.86 3.29
CA ALA A 184 21.75 14.28 3.90
C ALA A 184 21.03 15.31 3.03
N ASN A 185 19.87 14.92 2.50
CA ASN A 185 19.03 15.72 1.61
C ASN A 185 19.75 16.17 0.32
N LYS A 186 20.72 15.40 -0.16
CA LYS A 186 21.47 15.70 -1.38
C LYS A 186 21.64 14.48 -2.26
N ASN A 187 21.06 14.53 -3.44
CA ASN A 187 21.22 13.52 -4.49
C ASN A 187 22.53 13.77 -5.25
N ASN A 188 23.50 12.87 -5.08
CA ASN A 188 24.80 12.93 -5.77
C ASN A 188 24.86 11.98 -6.98
N PHE A 189 23.82 11.20 -7.21
CA PHE A 189 23.77 10.21 -8.29
C PHE A 189 23.20 10.74 -9.60
N THR A 190 22.02 11.40 -9.52
CA THR A 190 21.30 11.87 -10.71
C THR A 190 22.04 13.05 -11.37
N LYS A 191 22.10 13.04 -12.70
CA LYS A 191 22.70 14.13 -13.48
C LYS A 191 21.64 14.85 -14.29
N GLU A 192 21.78 16.15 -14.43
CA GLU A 192 20.92 16.98 -15.23
C GLU A 192 20.92 16.52 -16.72
N GLY A 193 19.75 16.44 -17.32
CA GLY A 193 19.58 16.02 -18.72
C GLY A 193 19.89 14.56 -19.02
N ALA A 194 20.35 13.77 -18.01
CA ALA A 194 20.71 12.36 -18.19
C ALA A 194 20.10 11.46 -17.10
N PRO A 195 18.75 11.32 -17.06
CA PRO A 195 18.11 10.48 -16.07
C PRO A 195 18.51 9.00 -16.24
N SER A 196 18.86 8.35 -15.13
CA SER A 196 19.19 6.93 -15.13
C SER A 196 17.95 6.07 -15.35
N LYS A 197 18.05 5.06 -16.21
CA LYS A 197 17.02 4.01 -16.35
C LYS A 197 17.21 2.89 -15.31
N ALA A 198 18.42 2.74 -14.78
CA ALA A 198 18.71 1.73 -13.76
C ALA A 198 18.25 2.20 -12.37
N TRP A 199 18.49 3.46 -12.03
CA TRP A 199 18.14 4.02 -10.72
C TRP A 199 17.32 5.29 -10.93
N ILE A 200 16.04 5.18 -10.68
CA ILE A 200 15.03 6.20 -10.99
C ILE A 200 14.63 6.88 -9.67
N ILE A 201 14.65 8.20 -9.61
CA ILE A 201 14.26 8.93 -8.41
C ILE A 201 12.79 8.59 -8.05
N TYR A 202 12.50 8.47 -6.77
CA TYR A 202 11.14 8.33 -6.28
C TYR A 202 10.54 9.72 -6.03
N GLU A 203 9.61 10.11 -6.90
CA GLU A 203 8.93 11.40 -6.83
C GLU A 203 7.68 11.30 -5.95
N ALA A 204 7.45 12.28 -5.07
CA ALA A 204 6.27 12.35 -4.24
C ALA A 204 5.86 13.80 -3.95
N ASP A 205 4.58 14.12 -4.21
CA ASP A 205 4.01 15.45 -3.95
C ASP A 205 3.52 15.62 -2.52
N GLN A 206 3.19 14.53 -1.86
CA GLN A 206 2.72 14.51 -0.48
C GLN A 206 3.33 13.33 0.28
N ILE A 207 3.34 13.42 1.61
CA ILE A 207 3.89 12.39 2.48
C ILE A 207 2.78 11.83 3.36
N VAL A 208 2.32 10.63 3.01
CA VAL A 208 1.35 9.83 3.76
C VAL A 208 1.96 8.46 4.03
N VAL A 209 2.17 8.16 5.30
CA VAL A 209 2.88 6.95 5.75
C VAL A 209 2.04 6.15 6.75
N PRO A 210 2.29 4.85 6.92
CA PRO A 210 1.71 4.04 7.98
C PRO A 210 1.95 4.63 9.37
N SER A 211 1.00 4.45 10.29
CA SER A 211 1.02 5.06 11.64
C SER A 211 2.24 4.72 12.50
N LYS A 212 2.94 3.62 12.17
CA LYS A 212 4.14 3.17 12.90
C LYS A 212 5.45 3.63 12.26
N LEU A 213 5.38 4.48 11.23
CA LEU A 213 6.53 5.20 10.69
C LEU A 213 6.53 6.64 11.23
N ASP A 214 7.68 7.10 11.66
CA ASP A 214 7.84 8.50 12.06
C ASP A 214 7.84 9.39 10.81
N LYS A 215 6.75 10.13 10.64
CA LYS A 215 6.58 11.04 9.50
C LYS A 215 7.65 12.14 9.45
N SER A 216 8.23 12.51 10.59
CA SER A 216 9.27 13.56 10.66
C SER A 216 10.59 13.17 9.99
N LEU A 217 10.83 11.87 9.77
CA LEU A 217 11.99 11.36 9.05
C LEU A 217 11.85 11.50 7.52
N PHE A 218 10.67 11.85 7.03
CA PHE A 218 10.43 12.02 5.60
C PHE A 218 10.49 13.48 5.20
N GLY A 219 11.05 13.73 4.03
CA GLY A 219 11.13 15.05 3.42
C GLY A 219 11.13 14.96 1.91
N THR A 220 11.31 16.07 1.23
CA THR A 220 11.48 16.13 -0.22
C THR A 220 12.59 17.09 -0.58
N ILE A 221 13.31 16.79 -1.66
CA ILE A 221 14.33 17.66 -2.26
C ILE A 221 13.98 17.92 -3.72
N ASP A 222 14.39 19.08 -4.25
CA ASP A 222 14.35 19.32 -5.68
C ASP A 222 15.57 18.71 -6.35
N VAL A 223 15.32 17.93 -7.40
CA VAL A 223 16.38 17.33 -8.24
C VAL A 223 16.04 17.64 -9.70
N PHE A 224 16.60 18.74 -10.21
CA PHE A 224 16.35 19.21 -11.57
C PHE A 224 14.85 19.36 -11.92
N GLY A 225 14.11 20.02 -11.02
CA GLY A 225 12.67 20.25 -11.16
C GLY A 225 11.77 19.06 -10.77
N LYS A 226 12.33 17.97 -10.23
CA LYS A 226 11.62 16.80 -9.76
C LYS A 226 11.66 16.72 -8.24
N LYS A 227 10.50 16.49 -7.64
CA LYS A 227 10.35 16.43 -6.18
C LYS A 227 10.64 15.03 -5.66
N GLN A 228 11.90 14.76 -5.36
CA GLN A 228 12.35 13.46 -4.86
C GLN A 228 12.06 13.30 -3.37
N LEU A 229 11.44 12.16 -2.97
CA LEU A 229 11.23 11.81 -1.57
C LEU A 229 12.57 11.48 -0.89
N THR A 230 12.71 11.90 0.38
CA THR A 230 13.81 11.49 1.26
C THR A 230 13.29 10.77 2.49
N TYR A 231 14.11 9.88 3.06
CA TYR A 231 13.86 9.20 4.33
C TYR A 231 15.13 9.23 5.17
N ASN A 232 15.04 9.76 6.39
CA ASN A 232 16.17 9.97 7.31
C ASN A 232 17.38 10.67 6.64
N GLY A 233 17.06 11.65 5.76
CA GLY A 233 17.99 12.37 4.93
C GLY A 233 18.41 11.67 3.63
N TRP A 234 18.14 10.39 3.46
CA TRP A 234 18.49 9.65 2.23
C TRP A 234 17.52 9.95 1.10
N PRO A 235 17.96 10.43 -0.09
CA PRO A 235 17.17 10.43 -1.32
C PRO A 235 16.76 9.01 -1.70
N LEU A 236 15.50 8.83 -2.12
CA LEU A 236 14.96 7.51 -2.41
C LEU A 236 14.83 7.25 -3.91
N TYR A 237 15.08 5.99 -4.30
CA TYR A 237 15.12 5.55 -5.69
C TYR A 237 14.38 4.23 -5.88
N TYR A 238 13.96 4.00 -7.12
CA TYR A 238 13.61 2.67 -7.62
C TYR A 238 14.78 2.03 -8.34
N PHE A 239 14.82 0.71 -8.39
CA PHE A 239 15.71 -0.05 -9.26
C PHE A 239 14.95 -0.51 -10.51
N GLY A 240 15.44 -0.15 -11.71
CA GLY A 240 14.74 -0.43 -12.97
C GLY A 240 14.56 -1.91 -13.27
N GLN A 241 15.51 -2.77 -12.83
CA GLN A 241 15.40 -4.22 -13.04
C GLN A 241 14.50 -4.93 -12.01
N ASP A 242 13.92 -4.22 -11.04
CA ASP A 242 12.78 -4.71 -10.26
C ASP A 242 11.48 -4.71 -11.10
N GLU A 243 11.51 -4.06 -12.29
CA GLU A 243 10.42 -4.07 -13.27
C GLU A 243 9.05 -3.62 -12.71
N GLY A 244 9.08 -2.87 -11.60
CA GLY A 244 7.88 -2.46 -10.89
C GLY A 244 7.12 -3.58 -10.18
N VAL A 245 7.74 -4.76 -10.04
CA VAL A 245 7.13 -5.93 -9.38
C VAL A 245 7.13 -5.72 -7.86
N ALA A 246 5.97 -5.85 -7.23
CA ALA A 246 5.82 -5.78 -5.79
C ALA A 246 6.67 -6.86 -5.10
N GLY A 247 7.40 -6.48 -4.04
CA GLY A 247 8.27 -7.38 -3.29
C GLY A 247 9.62 -7.70 -3.95
N SER A 248 9.84 -7.32 -5.23
CA SER A 248 11.15 -7.44 -5.86
C SER A 248 12.14 -6.47 -5.19
N ASN A 249 13.35 -6.96 -4.92
CA ASN A 249 14.41 -6.17 -4.29
C ASN A 249 15.81 -6.54 -4.84
N LYS A 250 15.90 -6.77 -6.16
CA LYS A 250 17.10 -7.19 -6.88
C LYS A 250 18.26 -6.19 -6.76
N GLY A 251 17.95 -4.92 -6.53
CA GLY A 251 18.92 -3.83 -6.41
C GLY A 251 19.89 -3.99 -5.25
N VAL A 252 19.57 -4.79 -4.22
CA VAL A 252 20.42 -4.96 -3.01
C VAL A 252 21.79 -5.53 -3.31
N SER A 253 21.97 -6.24 -4.44
CA SER A 253 23.26 -6.83 -4.85
C SER A 253 23.99 -6.05 -5.95
N VAL A 254 23.49 -4.89 -6.40
CA VAL A 254 23.97 -4.18 -7.60
C VAL A 254 24.73 -2.89 -7.23
N PRO A 255 25.94 -2.63 -7.77
CA PRO A 255 26.85 -3.56 -8.46
C PRO A 255 27.46 -4.60 -7.49
N LYS A 256 27.32 -4.36 -6.20
CA LYS A 256 27.64 -5.25 -5.07
C LYS A 256 26.82 -4.85 -3.85
N PRO A 257 26.61 -5.78 -2.90
CA PRO A 257 25.84 -5.49 -1.67
C PRO A 257 26.32 -4.23 -0.94
N GLY A 258 25.35 -3.44 -0.47
CA GLY A 258 25.60 -2.22 0.33
C GLY A 258 25.97 -0.96 -0.45
N ILE A 259 26.04 -0.98 -1.80
CA ILE A 259 26.19 0.25 -2.60
C ILE A 259 24.83 0.94 -2.82
N TRP A 260 23.79 0.15 -3.05
CA TRP A 260 22.41 0.60 -3.08
C TRP A 260 21.63 -0.08 -1.97
N PRO A 261 21.80 0.39 -0.73
CA PRO A 261 21.07 -0.18 0.39
C PRO A 261 19.56 -0.01 0.17
N ILE A 262 18.80 -1.06 0.51
CA ILE A 262 17.37 -0.93 0.62
C ILE A 262 17.02 0.11 1.70
N ALA A 263 15.99 0.90 1.51
CA ALA A 263 15.55 1.87 2.50
C ALA A 263 14.97 1.14 3.72
N ALA A 264 15.84 0.53 4.53
CA ALA A 264 15.43 -0.17 5.74
C ALA A 264 14.75 0.79 6.73
N LYS A 265 13.78 0.28 7.51
CA LYS A 265 13.04 1.10 8.49
C LYS A 265 13.96 1.79 9.49
N ASP A 266 15.04 1.13 9.87
CA ASP A 266 16.03 1.56 10.86
C ASP A 266 17.36 2.02 10.23
N ILE A 267 17.32 2.38 8.94
CA ILE A 267 18.50 2.90 8.26
C ILE A 267 19.07 4.12 9.02
N ALA A 268 20.37 4.09 9.30
CA ALA A 268 21.03 5.23 9.93
C ALA A 268 20.82 6.52 9.12
N ALA A 269 20.87 7.68 9.76
CA ALA A 269 20.74 8.95 9.07
C ALA A 269 21.81 9.10 7.97
N ALA A 270 21.43 9.73 6.86
CA ALA A 270 22.36 10.03 5.79
C ALA A 270 23.50 10.91 6.32
N PRO A 271 24.75 10.66 5.90
CA PRO A 271 25.89 11.45 6.38
C PRO A 271 25.76 12.91 5.93
N SER A 272 26.10 13.85 6.80
CA SER A 272 26.29 15.25 6.44
C SER A 272 27.38 15.40 5.38
N GLU A 273 27.46 16.56 4.75
CA GLU A 273 28.48 16.87 3.75
C GLU A 273 29.92 16.73 4.29
#